data_4139a0642b1f980114124114e7cc25ff
#
_entry.id   4139a0642b1f980114124114e7cc25ff
#
_cell.length_a   1.000
_cell.length_b   1.000
_cell.length_c   1.000
_cell.angle_alpha   90.00
_cell.angle_beta   90.00
_cell.angle_gamma   90.00
#
_symmetry.space_group_name_H-M   'P 1'
#
loop_
_entity.id
_entity.type
_entity.pdbx_description
1 polymer ?
#
loop_
_entity_poly.entity_id
_entity_poly.type
_entity_poly.pdbx_seq_one_letter_code
_entity_poly.pdbx_strand_id
1 'polypeptide(L)'
;MTQRWLKDWPWETVVVINAGLCKEKNALHKPTADGYKPAHKLWESSRTRELTLRETLDICRQCHKLAPFCFYNGNTFVAIGRTLIQDLLRNMSPVKAQAFRGVVGHYIAGTAGADELSRALDELG
;
A
#
# COMPACT_ATOMS: atom_id res chain seq x y z
N MET A 1 14.30 -11.22 -3.38
CA MET A 1 14.69 -11.12 -1.97
C MET A 1 13.47 -10.88 -1.09
N THR A 2 13.34 -11.59 0.01
CA THR A 2 12.19 -11.47 0.91
C THR A 2 12.59 -10.81 2.22
N GLN A 3 11.63 -10.17 2.86
CA GLN A 3 11.78 -9.61 4.20
C GLN A 3 10.39 -9.39 4.79
N ARG A 4 10.34 -9.11 6.06
CA ARG A 4 9.07 -8.81 6.73
C ARG A 4 8.70 -7.34 6.53
N TRP A 5 8.25 -7.01 5.33
CA TRP A 5 7.94 -5.64 4.92
C TRP A 5 6.94 -4.93 5.84
N LEU A 6 5.97 -5.69 6.38
CA LEU A 6 4.87 -5.12 7.17
C LEU A 6 5.06 -5.29 8.69
N LYS A 7 6.23 -5.74 9.11
CA LYS A 7 6.54 -6.00 10.52
C LYS A 7 6.22 -4.81 11.44
N ASP A 8 6.62 -3.61 11.02
CA ASP A 8 6.48 -2.40 11.83
C ASP A 8 5.23 -1.60 11.48
N TRP A 9 4.27 -2.25 10.79
CA TRP A 9 3.02 -1.64 10.33
C TRP A 9 1.82 -2.34 10.92
N PRO A 10 1.52 -2.15 12.23
CA PRO A 10 0.31 -2.75 12.80
C PRO A 10 -0.94 -2.16 12.16
N TRP A 11 -2.03 -2.90 12.18
CA TRP A 11 -3.29 -2.45 11.60
C TRP A 11 -3.75 -1.11 12.16
N GLU A 12 -3.48 -0.85 13.44
CA GLU A 12 -3.80 0.43 14.10
C GLU A 12 -3.16 1.61 13.36
N THR A 13 -1.95 1.43 12.80
CA THR A 13 -1.30 2.47 12.00
C THR A 13 -2.07 2.74 10.70
N VAL A 14 -2.58 1.67 10.05
CA VAL A 14 -3.43 1.81 8.87
C VAL A 14 -4.68 2.63 9.20
N VAL A 15 -5.32 2.31 10.32
CA VAL A 15 -6.52 3.01 10.81
C VAL A 15 -6.22 4.50 11.04
N VAL A 16 -5.10 4.80 11.70
CA VAL A 16 -4.69 6.19 11.99
C VAL A 16 -4.45 6.98 10.70
N ILE A 17 -3.80 6.37 9.71
CA ILE A 17 -3.56 7.02 8.41
C ILE A 17 -4.89 7.37 7.74
N ASN A 18 -5.81 6.42 7.69
CA ASN A 18 -7.13 6.68 7.10
C ASN A 18 -7.88 7.77 7.89
N ALA A 19 -7.86 7.71 9.22
CA ALA A 19 -8.50 8.70 10.07
C ALA A 19 -7.96 10.11 9.80
N GLY A 20 -6.64 10.23 9.63
CA GLY A 20 -5.99 11.50 9.32
C GLY A 20 -6.43 12.07 7.97
N LEU A 21 -6.50 11.21 6.95
CA LEU A 21 -6.97 11.61 5.62
C LEU A 21 -8.44 12.05 5.65
N CYS A 22 -9.28 11.31 6.35
CA CYS A 22 -10.70 11.65 6.50
C CYS A 22 -10.87 12.98 7.21
N LYS A 23 -10.14 13.22 8.28
CA LYS A 23 -10.17 14.49 9.02
C LYS A 23 -9.77 15.66 8.12
N GLU A 24 -8.69 15.49 7.36
CA GLU A 24 -8.18 16.52 6.46
C GLU A 24 -9.20 16.90 5.37
N LYS A 25 -9.96 15.91 4.91
CA LYS A 25 -10.95 16.08 3.81
C LYS A 25 -12.38 16.25 4.30
N ASN A 26 -12.60 16.37 5.59
CA ASN A 26 -13.96 16.46 6.19
C ASN A 26 -14.83 15.26 5.81
N ALA A 27 -14.25 14.07 5.75
CA ALA A 27 -14.97 12.85 5.44
C ALA A 27 -15.15 12.01 6.71
N LEU A 28 -16.17 11.16 6.70
CA LEU A 28 -16.45 10.27 7.82
C LEU A 28 -15.42 9.13 7.88
N HIS A 29 -14.74 8.99 9.01
CA HIS A 29 -13.87 7.85 9.27
C HIS A 29 -14.69 6.74 9.93
N LYS A 30 -15.00 5.70 9.17
CA LYS A 30 -15.83 4.60 9.63
C LYS A 30 -15.46 3.30 8.91
N PRO A 31 -15.42 2.16 9.62
CA PRO A 31 -15.22 0.87 8.97
C PRO A 31 -16.44 0.47 8.15
N THR A 32 -16.20 -0.30 7.08
CA THR A 32 -17.30 -0.85 6.27
C THR A 32 -17.76 -2.19 6.83
N ALA A 33 -19.01 -2.53 6.56
CA ALA A 33 -19.61 -3.79 7.07
C ALA A 33 -18.92 -5.02 6.48
N ASP A 34 -18.59 -5.00 5.18
CA ASP A 34 -18.09 -6.18 4.49
C ASP A 34 -16.57 -6.22 4.33
N GLY A 35 -15.92 -5.06 4.27
CA GLY A 35 -14.51 -4.98 3.90
C GLY A 35 -13.54 -4.92 5.07
N TYR A 36 -13.97 -4.39 6.21
CA TYR A 36 -13.05 -4.12 7.33
C TYR A 36 -12.41 -5.40 7.89
N LYS A 37 -13.23 -6.38 8.27
CA LYS A 37 -12.71 -7.62 8.86
C LYS A 37 -11.77 -8.39 7.95
N PRO A 38 -12.14 -8.66 6.67
CA PRO A 38 -11.21 -9.38 5.80
C PRO A 38 -9.93 -8.61 5.51
N ALA A 39 -9.98 -7.28 5.36
CA ALA A 39 -8.78 -6.48 5.16
C ALA A 39 -7.87 -6.52 6.39
N HIS A 40 -8.44 -6.35 7.58
CA HIS A 40 -7.72 -6.43 8.85
C HIS A 40 -7.04 -7.80 8.99
N LYS A 41 -7.76 -8.88 8.72
CA LYS A 41 -7.23 -10.23 8.81
C LYS A 41 -6.08 -10.47 7.82
N LEU A 42 -6.26 -10.05 6.57
CA LEU A 42 -5.22 -10.18 5.55
C LEU A 42 -3.97 -9.41 5.96
N TRP A 43 -4.13 -8.18 6.41
CA TRP A 43 -3.01 -7.33 6.81
C TRP A 43 -2.24 -7.94 7.97
N GLU A 44 -2.92 -8.29 9.07
CA GLU A 44 -2.27 -8.84 10.26
C GLU A 44 -1.61 -10.18 10.03
N SER A 45 -2.22 -11.06 9.22
CA SER A 45 -1.60 -12.34 8.88
C SER A 45 -0.35 -12.16 8.00
N SER A 46 -0.28 -11.06 7.25
CA SER A 46 0.86 -10.76 6.38
C SER A 46 2.04 -10.14 7.12
N ARG A 47 1.83 -9.58 8.30
CA ARG A 47 2.87 -8.91 9.07
C ARG A 47 3.98 -9.85 9.54
N THR A 48 3.66 -11.10 9.78
CA THR A 48 4.63 -12.11 10.27
C THR A 48 5.32 -12.87 9.15
N ARG A 49 4.92 -12.62 7.90
CA ARG A 49 5.45 -13.34 6.73
C ARG A 49 6.61 -12.60 6.11
N GLU A 50 7.57 -13.37 5.61
CA GLU A 50 8.59 -12.84 4.72
C GLU A 50 7.99 -12.73 3.32
N LEU A 51 8.04 -11.54 2.75
CA LEU A 51 7.39 -11.22 1.49
C LEU A 51 8.40 -10.60 0.52
N THR A 52 8.18 -10.81 -0.77
CA THR A 52 8.84 -10.00 -1.78
C THR A 52 8.19 -8.63 -1.79
N LEU A 53 8.85 -7.65 -2.39
CA LEU A 53 8.24 -6.33 -2.56
C LEU A 53 6.93 -6.45 -3.35
N ARG A 54 6.92 -7.25 -4.42
CA ARG A 54 5.71 -7.46 -5.22
C ARG A 54 4.55 -8.00 -4.39
N GLU A 55 4.81 -9.03 -3.58
CA GLU A 55 3.79 -9.59 -2.70
C GLU A 55 3.24 -8.54 -1.72
N THR A 56 4.12 -7.70 -1.20
CA THR A 56 3.74 -6.63 -0.27
C THR A 56 2.82 -5.61 -0.95
N LEU A 57 3.16 -5.20 -2.17
CA LEU A 57 2.33 -4.27 -2.95
C LEU A 57 1.00 -4.91 -3.34
N ASP A 58 0.99 -6.23 -3.60
CA ASP A 58 -0.25 -6.97 -3.85
C ASP A 58 -1.18 -6.94 -2.63
N ILE A 59 -0.62 -7.07 -1.44
CA ILE A 59 -1.42 -6.99 -0.21
C ILE A 59 -2.04 -5.60 -0.06
N CYS A 60 -1.29 -4.55 -0.32
CA CYS A 60 -1.82 -3.18 -0.30
C CYS A 60 -2.97 -3.03 -1.31
N ARG A 61 -2.79 -3.54 -2.53
CA ARG A 61 -3.82 -3.50 -3.56
C ARG A 61 -5.06 -4.29 -3.15
N GLN A 62 -4.89 -5.49 -2.60
CA GLN A 62 -6.02 -6.31 -2.15
C GLN A 62 -6.79 -5.65 -1.00
N CYS A 63 -6.09 -5.04 -0.05
CA CYS A 63 -6.74 -4.30 1.03
C CYS A 63 -7.52 -3.11 0.50
N HIS A 64 -6.98 -2.39 -0.49
CA HIS A 64 -7.72 -1.32 -1.16
C HIS A 64 -9.01 -1.87 -1.78
N LYS A 65 -8.92 -2.99 -2.51
CA LYS A 65 -10.10 -3.62 -3.15
C LYS A 65 -11.16 -4.06 -2.15
N LEU A 66 -10.74 -4.53 -0.98
CA LEU A 66 -11.66 -4.93 0.08
C LEU A 66 -12.40 -3.73 0.69
N ALA A 67 -11.87 -2.53 0.51
CA ALA A 67 -12.48 -1.29 0.98
C ALA A 67 -12.86 -1.33 2.47
N PRO A 68 -11.84 -1.43 3.37
CA PRO A 68 -12.13 -1.53 4.81
C PRO A 68 -12.74 -0.28 5.42
N PHE A 69 -12.60 0.88 4.78
CA PHE A 69 -13.12 2.16 5.26
C PHE A 69 -14.11 2.74 4.27
N CYS A 70 -14.99 3.62 4.75
CA CYS A 70 -15.98 4.25 3.88
C CYS A 70 -15.35 5.18 2.85
N PHE A 71 -14.20 5.81 3.19
CA PHE A 71 -13.54 6.80 2.31
C PHE A 71 -12.03 6.63 2.32
N TYR A 72 -11.41 7.02 1.22
CA TYR A 72 -9.95 7.15 1.05
C TYR A 72 -9.15 5.86 1.23
N ASN A 73 -9.72 4.71 0.87
CA ASN A 73 -8.98 3.44 0.90
C ASN A 73 -7.76 3.48 -0.03
N GLY A 74 -7.95 3.95 -1.25
CA GLY A 74 -6.85 4.07 -2.21
C GLY A 74 -5.73 4.95 -1.67
N ASN A 75 -6.08 6.15 -1.21
CA ASN A 75 -5.10 7.09 -0.66
C ASN A 75 -4.35 6.51 0.54
N THR A 76 -5.06 5.76 1.40
CA THR A 76 -4.48 5.13 2.58
C THR A 76 -3.41 4.10 2.18
N PHE A 77 -3.75 3.15 1.33
CA PHE A 77 -2.81 2.08 0.97
C PHE A 77 -1.72 2.55 -0.01
N VAL A 78 -2.00 3.52 -0.85
CA VAL A 78 -0.97 4.15 -1.69
C VAL A 78 0.07 4.87 -0.83
N ALA A 79 -0.37 5.62 0.18
CA ALA A 79 0.55 6.30 1.11
C ALA A 79 1.47 5.30 1.81
N ILE A 80 0.91 4.18 2.27
CA ILE A 80 1.70 3.12 2.91
C ILE A 80 2.70 2.52 1.93
N GLY A 81 2.26 2.15 0.73
CA GLY A 81 3.14 1.57 -0.30
C GLY A 81 4.29 2.49 -0.66
N ARG A 82 4.01 3.78 -0.81
CA ARG A 82 5.05 4.77 -1.11
C ARG A 82 6.05 4.93 0.03
N THR A 83 5.58 4.83 1.26
CA THR A 83 6.48 4.87 2.43
C THR A 83 7.37 3.63 2.48
N LEU A 84 6.82 2.47 2.18
CA LEU A 84 7.57 1.21 2.18
C LEU A 84 8.74 1.21 1.19
N ILE A 85 8.60 1.87 0.03
CA ILE A 85 9.64 1.93 -0.99
C ILE A 85 10.59 3.11 -0.83
N GLN A 86 10.40 3.95 0.19
CA GLN A 86 11.14 5.21 0.35
C GLN A 86 12.66 5.02 0.34
N ASP A 87 13.16 3.98 0.98
CA ASP A 87 14.58 3.69 1.02
C ASP A 87 15.14 3.32 -0.36
N LEU A 88 14.33 2.63 -1.17
CA LEU A 88 14.73 2.28 -2.54
C LEU A 88 14.86 3.53 -3.41
N LEU A 89 14.01 4.52 -3.18
CA LEU A 89 14.01 5.75 -3.98
C LEU A 89 15.26 6.60 -3.76
N ARG A 90 15.90 6.48 -2.59
CA ARG A 90 17.09 7.27 -2.25
C ARG A 90 18.27 7.04 -3.20
N ASN A 91 18.35 5.84 -3.77
CA ASN A 91 19.46 5.45 -4.65
C ASN A 91 19.13 5.64 -6.13
N MET A 92 18.00 6.24 -6.44
CA MET A 92 17.55 6.48 -7.81
C MET A 92 17.73 7.94 -8.21
N SER A 93 17.87 8.18 -9.51
CA SER A 93 17.79 9.54 -10.03
C SER A 93 16.37 10.10 -9.75
N PRO A 94 16.20 11.42 -9.64
CA PRO A 94 14.88 12.01 -9.40
C PRO A 94 13.81 11.56 -10.41
N VAL A 95 14.18 11.43 -11.68
CA VAL A 95 13.25 10.99 -12.73
C VAL A 95 12.80 9.55 -12.51
N LYS A 96 13.76 8.65 -12.25
CA LYS A 96 13.44 7.24 -11.99
C LYS A 96 12.64 7.07 -10.71
N ALA A 97 13.00 7.78 -9.65
CA ALA A 97 12.28 7.74 -8.37
C ALA A 97 10.81 8.17 -8.55
N GLN A 98 10.59 9.24 -9.29
CA GLN A 98 9.23 9.74 -9.56
C GLN A 98 8.44 8.72 -10.38
N ALA A 99 9.04 8.14 -11.41
CA ALA A 99 8.39 7.13 -12.25
C ALA A 99 8.01 5.88 -11.43
N PHE A 100 8.94 5.38 -10.62
CA PHE A 100 8.70 4.19 -9.80
C PHE A 100 7.61 4.44 -8.76
N ARG A 101 7.69 5.58 -8.09
CA ARG A 101 6.68 6.00 -7.12
C ARG A 101 5.29 6.08 -7.76
N GLY A 102 5.22 6.60 -8.99
CA GLY A 102 3.98 6.67 -9.76
C GLY A 102 3.40 5.30 -10.05
N VAL A 103 4.22 4.39 -10.55
CA VAL A 103 3.80 3.02 -10.88
C VAL A 103 3.27 2.31 -9.63
N VAL A 104 3.98 2.40 -8.51
CA VAL A 104 3.55 1.78 -7.24
C VAL A 104 2.18 2.32 -6.82
N GLY A 105 2.01 3.63 -6.83
CA GLY A 105 0.72 4.24 -6.46
C GLY A 105 -0.42 3.79 -7.37
N HIS A 106 -0.20 3.81 -8.68
CA HIS A 106 -1.22 3.39 -9.65
C HIS A 106 -1.54 1.91 -9.54
N TYR A 107 -0.54 1.08 -9.27
CA TYR A 107 -0.77 -0.35 -9.08
C TYR A 107 -1.67 -0.62 -7.88
N ILE A 108 -1.38 -0.02 -6.74
CA ILE A 108 -2.18 -0.18 -5.52
C ILE A 108 -3.60 0.37 -5.73
N ALA A 109 -3.72 1.50 -6.41
CA ALA A 109 -5.02 2.10 -6.72
C ALA A 109 -5.83 1.31 -7.76
N GLY A 110 -5.20 0.35 -8.45
CA GLY A 110 -5.88 -0.46 -9.46
C GLY A 110 -5.92 0.16 -10.84
N THR A 111 -5.15 1.22 -11.09
CA THR A 111 -5.10 1.93 -12.37
C THR A 111 -3.89 1.58 -13.21
N ALA A 112 -2.99 0.73 -12.70
CA ALA A 112 -1.89 0.15 -13.46
C ALA A 112 -1.94 -1.37 -13.34
N GLY A 113 -1.52 -2.08 -14.38
CA GLY A 113 -1.55 -3.52 -14.43
C GLY A 113 -0.29 -4.18 -13.85
N ALA A 114 -0.36 -5.51 -13.73
CA ALA A 114 0.75 -6.31 -13.23
C ALA A 114 2.00 -6.20 -14.12
N ASP A 115 1.83 -6.05 -15.44
CA ASP A 115 2.95 -5.93 -16.37
C ASP A 115 3.74 -4.63 -16.16
N GLU A 116 3.06 -3.54 -15.88
CA GLU A 116 3.71 -2.26 -15.61
C GLU A 116 4.53 -2.34 -14.33
N LEU A 117 3.97 -2.96 -13.29
CA LEU A 117 4.68 -3.17 -12.03
C LEU A 117 5.89 -4.09 -12.24
N SER A 118 5.72 -5.18 -12.98
CA SER A 118 6.82 -6.12 -13.26
C SER A 118 7.99 -5.43 -13.95
N ARG A 119 7.71 -4.59 -14.95
CA ARG A 119 8.75 -3.83 -15.66
C ARG A 119 9.48 -2.87 -14.71
N ALA A 120 8.73 -2.17 -13.86
CA ALA A 120 9.32 -1.25 -12.89
C ALA A 120 10.22 -1.98 -11.88
N LEU A 121 9.78 -3.16 -11.41
CA LEU A 121 10.55 -3.97 -10.47
C LEU A 121 11.82 -4.55 -11.13
N ASP A 122 11.73 -4.95 -12.39
CA ASP A 122 12.88 -5.48 -13.14
C ASP A 122 13.98 -4.42 -13.28
N GLU A 123 13.61 -3.16 -13.40
CA GLU A 123 14.57 -2.04 -13.50
C GLU A 123 15.34 -1.80 -12.19
N LEU A 124 14.88 -2.33 -11.08
CA LEU A 124 15.58 -2.22 -9.80
C LEU A 124 16.82 -3.13 -9.73
N GLY A 125 16.90 -4.03 -10.62
CA GLY A 125 18.05 -4.88 -10.73
C GLY A 125 17.91 -6.26 -10.35
#